data_fd57b14b0e3fd02b1f1a7feba646c7f3
#
_entry.id   fd57b14b0e3fd02b1f1a7feba646c7f3
#
_cell.length_a   1.000
_cell.length_b   1.000
_cell.length_c   1.000
_cell.angle_alpha   90.00
_cell.angle_beta   90.00
_cell.angle_gamma   90.00
#
_symmetry.space_group_name_H-M   'P 1'
#
loop_
_entity.id
_entity.type
_entity.pdbx_description
1 polymer ?
#
loop_
_entity_poly.entity_id
_entity_poly.type
_entity_poly.pdbx_seq_one_letter_code
_entity_poly.pdbx_strand_id
1 'polypeptide(L)'
;MRFVAVALLISVAACGDTREDCCNVSLTIIVPEETGTVYLSGNLPELGPWAPDGLAMDGEGSKRTASIHIPIGFDFEYKFTLGSWDREMLNASGAVPENFRLRVNGDKTVHHDISQFKRDPLEYFADWKASGVKGRMLFWTNVESAFLGPSRHVEIWLPPGYDDNETKRYPVLYMHDGQNLFDPRRANTGVDWGVDEAMVRLTEAGVISPAIVVGVWSTADRGPEYSPWHGAPDYARFLIEELKPRVDMEFRTLTGPENTAVMGASMGGLLSFFLVTYHPEVFGSCGCMSTHFPLSEAVMGTGGRDRTPYILRDIDNDLAAPAGVRYWFDYGGKGLDASYGKTHKAVRDWLLAQGKVENTDFVIRKYAKADHNESSWRARLDDPLRFLFAVQR
;
A
#
# COMPACT_ATOMS: atom_id res chain seq x y z
N MET A 1 -15.88 51.95 0.50
CA MET A 1 -15.30 51.27 1.67
C MET A 1 -14.47 50.10 1.14
N ARG A 2 -13.15 50.24 1.18
CA ARG A 2 -12.20 49.22 0.75
C ARG A 2 -12.00 48.28 1.96
N PHE A 3 -12.39 47.04 1.83
CA PHE A 3 -12.02 46.01 2.80
C PHE A 3 -10.57 45.60 2.51
N VAL A 4 -9.67 45.95 3.44
CA VAL A 4 -8.32 45.43 3.49
C VAL A 4 -8.43 44.03 4.12
N ALA A 5 -8.22 42.98 3.32
CA ALA A 5 -8.05 41.63 3.83
C ALA A 5 -6.70 41.56 4.54
N VAL A 6 -6.72 41.48 5.85
CA VAL A 6 -5.54 41.16 6.66
C VAL A 6 -5.32 39.67 6.51
N ALA A 7 -4.32 39.29 5.73
CA ALA A 7 -3.83 37.92 5.70
C ALA A 7 -3.27 37.56 7.08
N LEU A 8 -3.91 36.69 7.78
CA LEU A 8 -3.44 36.12 9.05
C LEU A 8 -2.34 35.13 8.71
N LEU A 9 -1.08 35.51 8.86
CA LEU A 9 0.07 34.64 8.81
C LEU A 9 -0.05 33.66 9.98
N ILE A 10 -0.50 32.43 9.71
CA ILE A 10 -0.42 31.32 10.67
C ILE A 10 1.03 30.84 10.66
N SER A 11 1.85 31.33 11.58
CA SER A 11 3.17 30.79 11.85
C SER A 11 3.01 29.54 12.69
N VAL A 12 3.18 28.38 12.09
CA VAL A 12 3.31 27.11 12.79
C VAL A 12 4.73 27.03 13.35
N ALA A 13 4.89 26.94 14.67
CA ALA A 13 6.20 27.01 15.32
C ALA A 13 6.67 25.62 15.78
N ALA A 14 7.60 25.05 15.02
CA ALA A 14 8.44 23.91 15.45
C ALA A 14 9.50 24.30 16.49
N CYS A 15 9.62 25.56 16.74
CA CYS A 15 10.68 26.15 17.54
C CYS A 15 10.11 26.56 18.90
N GLY A 16 10.65 25.98 19.99
CA GLY A 16 10.35 26.41 21.36
C GLY A 16 10.59 27.92 21.56
N ASP A 17 10.27 28.46 22.75
CA ASP A 17 10.22 29.90 23.10
C ASP A 17 11.46 30.75 22.76
N THR A 18 12.53 30.17 22.19
CA THR A 18 13.74 30.90 21.75
C THR A 18 13.90 30.80 20.23
N ARG A 19 13.60 31.88 19.51
CA ARG A 19 13.75 32.00 18.04
C ARG A 19 15.20 31.87 17.55
N GLU A 20 16.18 31.73 18.43
CA GLU A 20 17.61 31.76 18.08
C GLU A 20 18.09 30.45 17.39
N ASP A 21 17.37 29.36 17.52
CA ASP A 21 17.79 28.06 16.98
C ASP A 21 17.02 27.61 15.72
N CYS A 22 16.25 28.49 15.09
CA CYS A 22 15.44 28.19 13.91
C CYS A 22 15.72 29.11 12.74
N CYS A 23 15.60 28.55 11.56
CA CYS A 23 15.75 29.27 10.29
C CYS A 23 14.41 29.35 9.56
N ASN A 24 14.19 30.41 8.84
CA ASN A 24 13.04 30.58 7.95
C ASN A 24 13.32 29.88 6.61
N VAL A 25 12.49 28.93 6.24
CA VAL A 25 12.51 28.29 4.92
C VAL A 25 11.31 28.75 4.13
N SER A 26 11.58 29.55 3.08
CA SER A 26 10.57 30.03 2.15
C SER A 26 10.55 29.14 0.92
N LEU A 27 9.41 28.50 0.65
CA LEU A 27 9.19 27.68 -0.54
C LEU A 27 8.33 28.44 -1.55
N THR A 28 8.75 28.42 -2.79
CA THR A 28 7.96 28.90 -3.92
C THR A 28 7.87 27.80 -4.95
N ILE A 29 6.68 27.47 -5.41
CA ILE A 29 6.50 26.50 -6.48
C ILE A 29 5.69 27.10 -7.63
N ILE A 30 6.00 26.66 -8.83
CA ILE A 30 5.20 26.92 -10.03
C ILE A 30 4.46 25.65 -10.37
N VAL A 31 3.17 25.76 -10.58
CA VAL A 31 2.24 24.65 -10.90
C VAL A 31 1.39 25.00 -12.12
N PRO A 32 0.70 24.07 -12.76
CA PRO A 32 -0.28 24.39 -13.81
C PRO A 32 -1.33 25.40 -13.34
N GLU A 33 -1.76 26.29 -14.22
CA GLU A 33 -2.54 27.51 -13.87
C GLU A 33 -3.88 27.18 -13.19
N GLU A 34 -4.50 26.05 -13.54
CA GLU A 34 -5.78 25.60 -12.98
C GLU A 34 -5.61 24.71 -11.73
N THR A 35 -4.40 24.61 -11.18
CA THR A 35 -4.15 23.79 -9.99
C THR A 35 -4.85 24.37 -8.77
N GLY A 36 -5.64 23.56 -8.08
CA GLY A 36 -6.28 23.91 -6.82
C GLY A 36 -5.29 24.19 -5.68
N THR A 37 -5.75 24.05 -4.44
CA THR A 37 -4.90 24.20 -3.26
C THR A 37 -3.79 23.15 -3.26
N VAL A 38 -2.55 23.61 -3.12
CA VAL A 38 -1.38 22.73 -2.98
C VAL A 38 -0.99 22.68 -1.51
N TYR A 39 -0.61 21.51 -1.04
CA TYR A 39 -0.16 21.27 0.32
C TYR A 39 1.29 20.84 0.33
N LEU A 40 2.03 21.33 1.32
CA LEU A 40 3.36 20.88 1.68
C LEU A 40 3.24 19.76 2.72
N SER A 41 3.77 18.60 2.41
CA SER A 41 3.86 17.45 3.29
C SER A 41 5.33 17.09 3.55
N GLY A 42 5.68 16.64 4.74
CA GLY A 42 7.08 16.32 5.06
C GLY A 42 7.25 15.69 6.43
N ASN A 43 8.53 15.44 6.78
CA ASN A 43 8.90 14.80 8.04
C ASN A 43 8.94 15.76 9.26
N LEU A 44 8.52 17.01 9.08
CA LEU A 44 8.45 17.99 10.18
C LEU A 44 7.21 17.70 11.04
N PRO A 45 7.32 17.62 12.40
CA PRO A 45 6.19 17.30 13.29
C PRO A 45 4.97 18.21 13.09
N GLU A 46 5.18 19.49 12.80
CA GLU A 46 4.12 20.49 12.63
C GLU A 46 3.35 20.34 11.31
N LEU A 47 3.89 19.60 10.35
CA LEU A 47 3.18 19.22 9.13
C LEU A 47 2.29 17.98 9.33
N GLY A 48 2.18 17.45 10.59
CA GLY A 48 1.59 16.14 10.84
C GLY A 48 2.38 15.08 10.05
N PRO A 49 3.47 14.48 10.62
CA PRO A 49 4.53 13.82 9.85
C PRO A 49 3.99 13.03 8.66
N TRP A 50 4.30 13.49 7.46
CA TRP A 50 3.80 12.93 6.20
C TRP A 50 2.27 12.98 6.04
N ALA A 51 1.57 13.96 6.68
CA ALA A 51 0.18 14.20 6.35
C ALA A 51 0.08 14.82 4.94
N PRO A 52 -0.73 14.26 4.03
CA PRO A 52 -0.81 14.78 2.65
C PRO A 52 -1.41 16.17 2.56
N ASP A 53 -2.16 16.60 3.57
CA ASP A 53 -2.79 17.91 3.76
C ASP A 53 -2.11 18.76 4.85
N GLY A 54 -0.81 18.55 5.09
CA GLY A 54 -0.06 19.11 6.21
C GLY A 54 -0.12 20.64 6.29
N LEU A 55 0.43 21.35 5.30
CA LEU A 55 0.38 22.83 5.24
C LEU A 55 -0.13 23.29 3.89
N ALA A 56 -1.28 23.95 3.87
CA ALA A 56 -1.78 24.60 2.66
C ALA A 56 -0.86 25.75 2.25
N MET A 57 -0.45 25.76 0.99
CA MET A 57 0.36 26.84 0.42
C MET A 57 -0.51 28.00 -0.04
N ASP A 58 -0.03 29.22 0.20
CA ASP A 58 -0.69 30.45 -0.26
C ASP A 58 -0.43 30.72 -1.75
N GLY A 59 -1.40 31.29 -2.43
CA GLY A 59 -1.27 31.80 -3.79
C GLY A 59 -2.39 31.39 -4.73
N GLU A 60 -2.43 32.02 -5.90
CA GLU A 60 -3.41 31.80 -6.97
C GLU A 60 -2.69 31.68 -8.32
N GLY A 61 -3.43 31.21 -9.34
CA GLY A 61 -2.87 30.99 -10.68
C GLY A 61 -1.79 29.89 -10.62
N SER A 62 -0.65 30.12 -11.22
CA SER A 62 0.45 29.15 -11.29
C SER A 62 1.43 29.20 -10.12
N LYS A 63 1.34 30.18 -9.21
CA LYS A 63 2.34 30.35 -8.13
C LYS A 63 1.75 29.95 -6.77
N ARG A 64 2.50 29.14 -6.00
CA ARG A 64 2.19 28.83 -4.59
C ARG A 64 3.40 29.11 -3.72
N THR A 65 3.17 29.58 -2.50
CA THR A 65 4.23 29.94 -1.55
C THR A 65 3.90 29.39 -0.15
N ALA A 66 4.93 29.01 0.59
CA ALA A 66 4.83 28.70 2.01
C ALA A 66 6.09 29.20 2.73
N SER A 67 5.96 29.52 4.01
CA SER A 67 7.08 29.90 4.86
C SER A 67 6.96 29.16 6.18
N ILE A 68 7.99 28.41 6.55
CA ILE A 68 8.03 27.57 7.75
C ILE A 68 9.33 27.81 8.50
N HIS A 69 9.27 27.69 9.85
CA HIS A 69 10.45 27.77 10.69
C HIS A 69 10.93 26.35 11.01
N ILE A 70 12.18 26.05 10.70
CA ILE A 70 12.77 24.70 10.84
C ILE A 70 14.01 24.81 11.72
N PRO A 71 14.23 23.89 12.70
CA PRO A 71 15.41 23.86 13.53
C PRO A 71 16.72 23.78 12.72
N ILE A 72 17.74 24.51 13.15
CA ILE A 72 19.08 24.43 12.56
C ILE A 72 19.60 22.99 12.69
N GLY A 73 20.13 22.46 11.61
CA GLY A 73 20.66 21.10 11.57
C GLY A 73 19.61 20.04 11.23
N PHE A 74 18.34 20.39 11.04
CA PHE A 74 17.32 19.43 10.65
C PHE A 74 17.48 19.02 9.17
N ASP A 75 17.30 17.71 8.89
CA ASP A 75 17.22 17.17 7.53
C ASP A 75 15.74 17.12 7.13
N PHE A 76 15.30 18.18 6.47
CA PHE A 76 13.91 18.32 6.02
C PHE A 76 13.68 17.55 4.73
N GLU A 77 12.82 16.54 4.79
CA GLU A 77 12.30 15.84 3.62
C GLU A 77 10.85 16.24 3.39
N TYR A 78 10.48 16.50 2.13
CA TYR A 78 9.15 17.00 1.80
C TYR A 78 8.72 16.69 0.37
N LYS A 79 7.41 16.77 0.14
CA LYS A 79 6.74 16.67 -1.15
C LYS A 79 5.56 17.65 -1.22
N PHE A 80 4.94 17.73 -2.40
CA PHE A 80 3.73 18.51 -2.62
C PHE A 80 2.59 17.60 -3.05
N THR A 81 1.37 17.90 -2.57
CA THR A 81 0.15 17.16 -2.89
C THR A 81 -1.00 18.14 -3.17
N LEU A 82 -2.14 17.62 -3.63
CA LEU A 82 -3.42 18.32 -3.68
C LEU A 82 -4.36 17.85 -2.57
N GLY A 83 -3.83 17.56 -1.38
CA GLY A 83 -4.57 17.17 -0.17
C GLY A 83 -4.69 15.65 0.05
N SER A 84 -4.18 14.82 -0.85
CA SER A 84 -4.12 13.36 -0.67
C SER A 84 -2.90 12.78 -1.38
N TRP A 85 -2.46 11.58 -0.98
CA TRP A 85 -1.37 10.86 -1.67
C TRP A 85 -1.78 10.37 -3.06
N ASP A 86 -3.06 10.18 -3.31
CA ASP A 86 -3.58 9.87 -4.63
C ASP A 86 -3.49 11.05 -5.60
N ARG A 87 -3.14 12.22 -5.08
CA ARG A 87 -2.97 13.47 -5.82
C ARG A 87 -1.61 14.13 -5.54
N GLU A 88 -0.58 13.32 -5.29
CA GLU A 88 0.78 13.85 -5.12
C GLU A 88 1.40 14.30 -6.45
N MET A 89 2.41 15.14 -6.33
CA MET A 89 3.16 15.65 -7.49
C MET A 89 3.85 14.52 -8.26
N LEU A 90 3.93 14.70 -9.58
CA LEU A 90 4.68 13.85 -10.49
C LEU A 90 5.84 14.64 -11.12
N ASN A 91 6.89 13.94 -11.52
CA ASN A 91 7.96 14.50 -12.32
C ASN A 91 7.53 14.64 -13.79
N ALA A 92 8.39 15.22 -14.64
CA ALA A 92 8.11 15.43 -16.06
C ALA A 92 7.84 14.16 -16.84
N SER A 93 8.28 12.99 -16.38
CA SER A 93 7.99 11.69 -17.00
C SER A 93 6.68 11.05 -16.53
N GLY A 94 5.96 11.69 -15.59
CA GLY A 94 4.73 11.15 -15.02
C GLY A 94 4.93 10.16 -13.87
N ALA A 95 6.16 9.98 -13.40
CA ALA A 95 6.47 9.15 -12.25
C ALA A 95 6.48 9.96 -10.95
N VAL A 96 6.18 9.29 -9.83
CA VAL A 96 6.34 9.86 -8.50
C VAL A 96 7.84 10.06 -8.21
N PRO A 97 8.31 11.28 -7.95
CA PRO A 97 9.72 11.53 -7.66
C PRO A 97 10.07 11.09 -6.23
N GLU A 98 11.36 10.97 -5.96
CA GLU A 98 11.87 10.90 -4.59
C GLU A 98 11.48 12.16 -3.80
N ASN A 99 11.52 12.07 -2.46
CA ASN A 99 11.32 13.23 -1.60
C ASN A 99 12.38 14.29 -1.87
N PHE A 100 11.97 15.54 -1.89
CA PHE A 100 12.94 16.64 -1.81
C PHE A 100 13.64 16.60 -0.46
N ARG A 101 14.92 16.97 -0.46
CA ARG A 101 15.74 16.97 0.76
C ARG A 101 16.45 18.31 0.92
N LEU A 102 16.38 18.86 2.11
CA LEU A 102 17.02 20.12 2.46
C LEU A 102 17.68 20.01 3.85
N ARG A 103 19.00 20.14 3.90
CA ARG A 103 19.70 20.36 5.18
C ARG A 103 19.58 21.81 5.56
N VAL A 104 18.90 22.09 6.68
CA VAL A 104 18.65 23.44 7.17
C VAL A 104 19.83 23.91 8.02
N ASN A 105 20.58 24.89 7.53
CA ASN A 105 21.76 25.48 8.21
C ASN A 105 21.77 27.01 8.18
N GLY A 106 20.65 27.63 7.94
CA GLY A 106 20.38 29.08 7.80
C GLY A 106 19.11 29.30 7.02
N ASP A 107 18.66 30.54 6.92
CA ASP A 107 17.51 30.89 6.12
C ASP A 107 17.67 30.44 4.66
N LYS A 108 16.61 29.90 4.09
CA LYS A 108 16.62 29.34 2.74
C LYS A 108 15.42 29.80 1.94
N THR A 109 15.65 30.04 0.66
CA THR A 109 14.59 30.15 -0.34
C THR A 109 14.75 29.02 -1.35
N VAL A 110 13.69 28.26 -1.55
CA VAL A 110 13.67 27.07 -2.42
C VAL A 110 12.60 27.25 -3.49
N HIS A 111 12.93 26.90 -4.73
CA HIS A 111 12.02 26.97 -5.86
C HIS A 111 11.89 25.62 -6.53
N HIS A 112 10.66 25.25 -6.90
CA HIS A 112 10.37 24.05 -7.70
C HIS A 112 9.38 24.38 -8.80
N ASP A 113 9.53 23.68 -9.92
CA ASP A 113 8.56 23.66 -11.01
C ASP A 113 7.87 22.29 -11.01
N ILE A 114 6.58 22.27 -10.71
CA ILE A 114 5.75 21.07 -10.66
C ILE A 114 4.87 21.07 -11.89
N SER A 115 5.20 20.23 -12.85
CA SER A 115 4.50 20.20 -14.14
C SER A 115 3.15 19.48 -14.08
N GLN A 116 2.96 18.57 -13.13
CA GLN A 116 1.73 17.78 -13.01
C GLN A 116 1.58 17.14 -11.63
N PHE A 117 0.33 16.77 -11.32
CA PHE A 117 -0.06 15.96 -10.17
C PHE A 117 -0.76 14.70 -10.66
N LYS A 118 -0.83 13.67 -9.82
CA LYS A 118 -1.72 12.53 -10.07
C LYS A 118 -3.14 13.04 -10.29
N ARG A 119 -3.84 12.45 -11.24
CA ARG A 119 -5.26 12.73 -11.48
C ARG A 119 -6.12 12.08 -10.42
N ASP A 120 -7.36 12.56 -10.31
CA ASP A 120 -8.35 11.90 -9.46
C ASP A 120 -8.49 10.42 -9.88
N PRO A 121 -8.47 9.46 -8.93
CA PRO A 121 -8.68 8.05 -9.23
C PRO A 121 -9.92 7.77 -10.10
N LEU A 122 -10.99 8.55 -9.92
CA LEU A 122 -12.21 8.40 -10.71
C LEU A 122 -12.02 8.67 -12.20
N GLU A 123 -11.09 9.56 -12.58
CA GLU A 123 -10.75 9.80 -14.00
C GLU A 123 -10.12 8.56 -14.63
N TYR A 124 -9.24 7.87 -13.88
CA TYR A 124 -8.63 6.63 -14.36
C TYR A 124 -9.65 5.49 -14.45
N PHE A 125 -10.64 5.46 -13.57
CA PHE A 125 -11.69 4.45 -13.65
C PHE A 125 -12.55 4.62 -14.89
N ALA A 126 -12.78 5.86 -15.33
CA ALA A 126 -13.53 6.13 -16.55
C ALA A 126 -12.79 5.67 -17.82
N ASP A 127 -11.46 5.75 -17.85
CA ASP A 127 -10.64 5.43 -19.03
C ASP A 127 -9.73 4.20 -18.85
N TRP A 128 -10.08 3.27 -17.95
CA TRP A 128 -9.24 2.09 -17.65
C TRP A 128 -8.83 1.29 -18.89
N LYS A 129 -9.66 1.26 -19.94
CA LYS A 129 -9.32 0.57 -21.20
C LYS A 129 -8.10 1.16 -21.89
N ALA A 130 -7.83 2.44 -21.70
CA ALA A 130 -6.66 3.11 -22.26
C ALA A 130 -5.35 2.73 -21.53
N SER A 131 -5.42 2.11 -20.35
CA SER A 131 -4.24 1.63 -19.63
C SER A 131 -3.62 0.37 -20.23
N GLY A 132 -4.37 -0.35 -21.06
CA GLY A 132 -3.93 -1.63 -21.65
C GLY A 132 -4.17 -2.83 -20.75
N VAL A 133 -4.87 -2.68 -19.62
CA VAL A 133 -5.26 -3.76 -18.71
C VAL A 133 -5.97 -4.87 -19.48
N LYS A 134 -5.55 -6.11 -19.26
CA LYS A 134 -6.14 -7.32 -19.84
C LYS A 134 -7.34 -7.77 -19.02
N GLY A 135 -8.39 -8.30 -19.67
CA GLY A 135 -9.63 -8.72 -18.99
C GLY A 135 -10.61 -7.57 -18.82
N ARG A 136 -11.45 -7.62 -17.78
CA ARG A 136 -12.48 -6.61 -17.51
C ARG A 136 -12.35 -6.05 -16.09
N MET A 137 -12.33 -4.71 -15.98
CA MET A 137 -12.30 -4.01 -14.70
C MET A 137 -13.68 -3.48 -14.32
N LEU A 138 -13.99 -3.56 -13.04
CA LEU A 138 -15.09 -2.84 -12.39
C LEU A 138 -14.53 -2.10 -11.18
N PHE A 139 -15.19 -1.02 -10.80
CA PHE A 139 -14.73 -0.15 -9.71
C PHE A 139 -15.88 0.15 -8.77
N TRP A 140 -15.69 -0.14 -7.48
CA TRP A 140 -16.55 0.33 -6.42
C TRP A 140 -15.84 1.48 -5.72
N THR A 141 -16.40 2.67 -5.88
CA THR A 141 -15.81 3.89 -5.32
C THR A 141 -16.42 4.22 -3.98
N ASN A 142 -15.61 4.77 -3.07
CA ASN A 142 -16.05 5.23 -1.75
C ASN A 142 -16.84 4.15 -0.97
N VAL A 143 -16.31 2.93 -0.96
CA VAL A 143 -16.89 1.83 -0.18
C VAL A 143 -16.72 2.17 1.31
N GLU A 144 -17.83 2.43 1.96
CA GLU A 144 -17.90 2.67 3.41
C GLU A 144 -17.86 1.34 4.16
N SER A 145 -17.46 1.38 5.43
CA SER A 145 -17.43 0.23 6.33
C SER A 145 -17.96 0.63 7.71
N ALA A 146 -18.68 -0.26 8.36
CA ALA A 146 -19.07 -0.09 9.76
C ALA A 146 -17.88 -0.27 10.74
N PHE A 147 -16.76 -0.82 10.26
CA PHE A 147 -15.60 -1.18 11.08
C PHE A 147 -14.40 -0.26 10.87
N LEU A 148 -14.32 0.42 9.70
CA LEU A 148 -13.19 1.22 9.30
C LEU A 148 -13.60 2.68 9.09
N GLY A 149 -12.76 3.62 9.53
CA GLY A 149 -13.06 5.05 9.44
C GLY A 149 -13.12 5.56 7.99
N PRO A 150 -12.03 5.55 7.22
CA PRO A 150 -12.04 6.07 5.86
C PRO A 150 -12.73 5.13 4.88
N SER A 151 -13.55 5.68 3.98
CA SER A 151 -14.01 4.94 2.79
C SER A 151 -12.83 4.64 1.87
N ARG A 152 -12.98 3.60 1.03
CA ARG A 152 -11.91 3.16 0.12
C ARG A 152 -12.46 2.74 -1.23
N HIS A 153 -11.60 2.70 -2.22
CA HIS A 153 -11.93 2.13 -3.51
C HIS A 153 -11.64 0.63 -3.52
N VAL A 154 -12.41 -0.10 -4.31
CA VAL A 154 -12.20 -1.54 -4.57
C VAL A 154 -12.24 -1.76 -6.07
N GLU A 155 -11.21 -2.39 -6.60
CA GLU A 155 -11.11 -2.79 -7.99
C GLU A 155 -11.41 -4.27 -8.12
N ILE A 156 -12.29 -4.62 -9.03
CA ILE A 156 -12.60 -6.02 -9.35
C ILE A 156 -12.12 -6.30 -10.77
N TRP A 157 -11.13 -7.18 -10.89
CA TRP A 157 -10.67 -7.68 -12.17
C TRP A 157 -11.29 -9.04 -12.47
N LEU A 158 -11.89 -9.15 -13.64
CA LEU A 158 -12.47 -10.39 -14.14
C LEU A 158 -11.61 -10.93 -15.29
N PRO A 159 -11.28 -12.24 -15.26
CA PRO A 159 -10.39 -12.83 -16.26
C PRO A 159 -11.03 -12.82 -17.66
N PRO A 160 -10.24 -12.81 -18.74
CA PRO A 160 -10.74 -13.03 -20.10
C PRO A 160 -11.62 -14.27 -20.15
N GLY A 161 -12.73 -14.19 -20.91
CA GLY A 161 -13.68 -15.29 -21.01
C GLY A 161 -14.65 -15.43 -19.83
N TYR A 162 -14.61 -14.47 -18.88
CA TYR A 162 -15.58 -14.49 -17.78
C TYR A 162 -17.01 -14.47 -18.29
N ASP A 163 -17.34 -13.63 -19.28
CA ASP A 163 -18.70 -13.48 -19.81
C ASP A 163 -19.11 -14.59 -20.79
N ASP A 164 -18.18 -15.42 -21.25
CA ASP A 164 -18.43 -16.48 -22.23
C ASP A 164 -19.17 -17.71 -21.65
N ASN A 165 -19.16 -17.86 -20.31
CA ASN A 165 -19.79 -18.98 -19.63
C ASN A 165 -20.45 -18.55 -18.32
N GLU A 166 -21.75 -18.40 -18.32
CA GLU A 166 -22.54 -17.94 -17.18
C GLU A 166 -22.59 -18.95 -16.00
N THR A 167 -22.26 -20.21 -16.24
CA THR A 167 -22.28 -21.26 -15.19
C THR A 167 -20.93 -21.47 -14.52
N LYS A 168 -19.85 -21.03 -15.13
CA LYS A 168 -18.51 -21.16 -14.59
C LYS A 168 -18.33 -20.27 -13.37
N ARG A 169 -17.80 -20.85 -12.28
CA ARG A 169 -17.42 -20.13 -11.07
C ARG A 169 -15.91 -20.11 -10.93
N TYR A 170 -15.42 -19.12 -10.20
CA TYR A 170 -14.00 -18.78 -10.13
C TYR A 170 -13.54 -18.67 -8.68
N PRO A 171 -12.34 -19.13 -8.35
CA PRO A 171 -11.69 -18.78 -7.10
C PRO A 171 -11.44 -17.26 -7.05
N VAL A 172 -11.25 -16.73 -5.85
CA VAL A 172 -11.06 -15.29 -5.63
C VAL A 172 -9.74 -15.02 -4.95
N LEU A 173 -9.00 -14.05 -5.49
CA LEU A 173 -7.81 -13.48 -4.88
C LEU A 173 -8.10 -12.08 -4.36
N TYR A 174 -8.10 -11.89 -3.04
CA TYR A 174 -8.15 -10.56 -2.43
C TYR A 174 -6.73 -10.03 -2.30
N MET A 175 -6.46 -8.86 -2.88
CA MET A 175 -5.14 -8.23 -2.85
C MET A 175 -5.19 -6.89 -2.13
N HIS A 176 -4.27 -6.70 -1.22
CA HIS A 176 -4.08 -5.43 -0.51
C HIS A 176 -3.33 -4.42 -1.38
N ASP A 177 -3.47 -3.12 -1.06
CA ASP A 177 -2.88 -2.03 -1.84
C ASP A 177 -3.36 -2.03 -3.31
N GLY A 178 -4.68 -2.15 -3.50
CA GLY A 178 -5.35 -2.31 -4.80
C GLY A 178 -4.92 -1.31 -5.87
N GLN A 179 -4.61 -0.07 -5.48
CA GLN A 179 -4.12 0.98 -6.38
C GLN A 179 -2.85 0.62 -7.13
N ASN A 180 -2.06 -0.32 -6.63
CA ASN A 180 -0.77 -0.71 -7.19
C ASN A 180 -0.82 -1.91 -8.15
N LEU A 181 -2.00 -2.49 -8.44
CA LEU A 181 -2.07 -3.82 -9.04
C LEU A 181 -2.06 -3.84 -10.56
N PHE A 182 -2.76 -2.91 -11.23
CA PHE A 182 -3.15 -3.03 -12.63
C PHE A 182 -2.74 -1.87 -13.54
N ASP A 183 -2.48 -0.69 -13.00
CA ASP A 183 -2.27 0.51 -13.81
C ASP A 183 -1.18 1.39 -13.18
N PRO A 184 -0.03 1.57 -13.87
CA PRO A 184 1.08 2.35 -13.34
C PRO A 184 0.71 3.82 -13.08
N ARG A 185 -0.32 4.34 -13.75
CA ARG A 185 -0.79 5.72 -13.56
C ARG A 185 -1.41 5.94 -12.17
N ARG A 186 -1.92 4.87 -11.53
CA ARG A 186 -2.52 4.89 -10.18
C ARG A 186 -1.55 4.40 -9.11
N ALA A 187 -0.61 3.55 -9.50
CA ALA A 187 0.35 2.96 -8.58
C ALA A 187 1.15 4.05 -7.85
N ASN A 188 1.34 3.87 -6.53
CA ASN A 188 2.00 4.85 -5.67
C ASN A 188 3.41 5.24 -6.16
N THR A 189 4.12 4.30 -6.77
CA THR A 189 5.49 4.52 -7.27
C THR A 189 5.54 4.72 -8.78
N GLY A 190 4.39 4.75 -9.48
CA GLY A 190 4.34 4.77 -10.94
C GLY A 190 4.71 3.42 -11.58
N VAL A 191 4.84 2.37 -10.78
CA VAL A 191 5.05 0.99 -11.22
C VAL A 191 3.97 0.12 -10.60
N ASP A 192 3.14 -0.49 -11.43
CA ASP A 192 2.14 -1.46 -10.99
C ASP A 192 2.73 -2.87 -10.87
N TRP A 193 1.98 -3.78 -10.27
CA TRP A 193 2.43 -5.17 -10.11
C TRP A 193 2.22 -6.03 -11.36
N GLY A 194 1.45 -5.58 -12.35
CA GLY A 194 1.13 -6.33 -13.55
C GLY A 194 0.34 -7.59 -13.28
N VAL A 195 -0.65 -7.50 -12.37
CA VAL A 195 -1.43 -8.65 -11.92
C VAL A 195 -2.24 -9.24 -13.05
N ASP A 196 -2.90 -8.42 -13.85
CA ASP A 196 -3.70 -8.85 -14.99
C ASP A 196 -2.84 -9.54 -16.06
N GLU A 197 -1.65 -8.98 -16.39
CA GLU A 197 -0.75 -9.61 -17.37
C GLU A 197 -0.23 -10.97 -16.86
N ALA A 198 0.11 -11.05 -15.55
CA ALA A 198 0.57 -12.31 -14.97
C ALA A 198 -0.56 -13.36 -14.94
N MET A 199 -1.75 -12.97 -14.48
CA MET A 199 -2.92 -13.86 -14.45
C MET A 199 -3.30 -14.37 -15.83
N VAL A 200 -3.35 -13.50 -16.85
CA VAL A 200 -3.66 -13.88 -18.24
C VAL A 200 -2.59 -14.84 -18.77
N ARG A 201 -1.33 -14.45 -18.70
CA ARG A 201 -0.20 -15.25 -19.21
C ARG A 201 -0.15 -16.65 -18.59
N LEU A 202 -0.31 -16.75 -17.28
CA LEU A 202 -0.25 -18.04 -16.58
C LEU A 202 -1.49 -18.92 -16.86
N THR A 203 -2.66 -18.31 -17.00
CA THR A 203 -3.90 -19.01 -17.38
C THR A 203 -3.84 -19.54 -18.80
N GLU A 204 -3.43 -18.72 -19.77
CA GLU A 204 -3.26 -19.13 -21.18
C GLU A 204 -2.22 -20.24 -21.34
N ALA A 205 -1.16 -20.22 -20.53
CA ALA A 205 -0.17 -21.30 -20.47
C ALA A 205 -0.68 -22.57 -19.76
N GLY A 206 -1.91 -22.59 -19.25
CA GLY A 206 -2.49 -23.73 -18.52
C GLY A 206 -1.77 -24.05 -17.20
N VAL A 207 -1.09 -23.06 -16.62
CA VAL A 207 -0.30 -23.24 -15.39
C VAL A 207 -1.15 -22.99 -14.14
N ILE A 208 -2.06 -22.01 -14.21
CA ILE A 208 -2.99 -21.68 -13.14
C ILE A 208 -4.44 -21.72 -13.64
N SER A 209 -5.37 -21.94 -12.73
CA SER A 209 -6.79 -21.70 -12.97
C SER A 209 -7.08 -20.20 -13.03
N PRO A 210 -7.97 -19.73 -13.93
CA PRO A 210 -8.40 -18.34 -13.92
C PRO A 210 -9.13 -18.03 -12.62
N ALA A 211 -8.86 -16.85 -12.04
CA ALA A 211 -9.46 -16.38 -10.80
C ALA A 211 -9.97 -14.94 -10.96
N ILE A 212 -10.91 -14.52 -10.12
CA ILE A 212 -11.30 -13.13 -9.93
C ILE A 212 -10.27 -12.49 -9.00
N VAL A 213 -9.85 -11.25 -9.29
CA VAL A 213 -8.98 -10.49 -8.37
C VAL A 213 -9.76 -9.30 -7.82
N VAL A 214 -9.74 -9.15 -6.50
CA VAL A 214 -10.36 -8.06 -5.76
C VAL A 214 -9.26 -7.23 -5.11
N GLY A 215 -8.94 -6.10 -5.72
CA GLY A 215 -7.91 -5.16 -5.24
C GLY A 215 -8.52 -4.14 -4.27
N VAL A 216 -8.16 -4.23 -3.01
CA VAL A 216 -8.64 -3.31 -1.97
C VAL A 216 -7.62 -2.19 -1.78
N TRP A 217 -8.03 -0.95 -2.07
CA TRP A 217 -7.17 0.22 -1.92
C TRP A 217 -6.85 0.48 -0.46
N SER A 218 -5.61 0.80 -0.17
CA SER A 218 -5.22 1.32 1.14
C SER A 218 -5.60 2.80 1.28
N THR A 219 -5.76 3.23 2.51
CA THR A 219 -6.02 4.61 2.91
C THR A 219 -4.84 5.17 3.68
N ALA A 220 -4.96 6.39 4.21
CA ALA A 220 -3.97 6.96 5.12
C ALA A 220 -3.77 6.09 6.38
N ASP A 221 -4.78 5.31 6.77
CA ASP A 221 -4.73 4.41 7.93
C ASP A 221 -4.10 3.04 7.64
N ARG A 222 -3.46 2.88 6.47
CA ARG A 222 -2.81 1.63 6.05
C ARG A 222 -1.93 1.00 7.12
N GLY A 223 -1.12 1.79 7.80
CA GLY A 223 -0.20 1.30 8.82
C GLY A 223 -0.91 0.57 9.95
N PRO A 224 -1.82 1.22 10.67
CA PRO A 224 -2.66 0.60 11.70
C PRO A 224 -3.52 -0.55 11.15
N GLU A 225 -4.24 -0.34 10.06
CA GLU A 225 -5.16 -1.33 9.46
C GLU A 225 -4.48 -2.63 9.02
N TYR A 226 -3.22 -2.56 8.61
CA TYR A 226 -2.46 -3.73 8.17
C TYR A 226 -1.63 -4.39 9.28
N SER A 227 -1.68 -3.84 10.49
CA SER A 227 -0.98 -4.39 11.65
C SER A 227 -1.87 -5.37 12.43
N PRO A 228 -1.50 -6.67 12.53
CA PRO A 228 -2.23 -7.66 13.32
C PRO A 228 -2.45 -7.25 14.78
N TRP A 229 -1.55 -6.45 15.32
CA TRP A 229 -1.55 -6.02 16.73
C TRP A 229 -2.27 -4.68 16.95
N HIS A 230 -2.92 -4.12 15.91
CA HIS A 230 -3.67 -2.86 15.97
C HIS A 230 -5.02 -2.99 15.24
N GLY A 231 -5.15 -2.46 14.03
CA GLY A 231 -6.42 -2.36 13.29
C GLY A 231 -6.75 -3.54 12.37
N ALA A 232 -5.86 -4.51 12.19
CA ALA A 232 -6.14 -5.65 11.31
C ALA A 232 -7.37 -6.48 11.71
N PRO A 233 -7.76 -6.63 13.00
CA PRO A 233 -9.02 -7.28 13.34
C PRO A 233 -10.24 -6.58 12.74
N ASP A 234 -10.33 -5.25 12.76
CA ASP A 234 -11.43 -4.50 12.15
C ASP A 234 -11.36 -4.55 10.62
N TYR A 235 -10.15 -4.51 10.04
CA TYR A 235 -9.98 -4.73 8.61
C TYR A 235 -10.41 -6.14 8.17
N ALA A 236 -10.14 -7.17 8.98
CA ALA A 236 -10.62 -8.52 8.73
C ALA A 236 -12.15 -8.58 8.72
N ARG A 237 -12.82 -7.92 9.68
CA ARG A 237 -14.28 -7.82 9.72
C ARG A 237 -14.83 -7.14 8.46
N PHE A 238 -14.22 -6.04 8.01
CA PHE A 238 -14.59 -5.41 6.75
C PHE A 238 -14.52 -6.41 5.58
N LEU A 239 -13.43 -7.15 5.45
CA LEU A 239 -13.27 -8.14 4.38
C LEU A 239 -14.30 -9.27 4.48
N ILE A 240 -14.51 -9.80 5.69
CA ILE A 240 -15.30 -11.03 5.93
C ILE A 240 -16.80 -10.75 5.99
N GLU A 241 -17.19 -9.67 6.70
CA GLU A 241 -18.60 -9.40 6.99
C GLU A 241 -19.26 -8.48 5.94
N GLU A 242 -18.47 -7.66 5.21
CA GLU A 242 -19.00 -6.68 4.25
C GLU A 242 -18.55 -6.96 2.82
N LEU A 243 -17.23 -6.97 2.56
CA LEU A 243 -16.71 -7.01 1.19
C LEU A 243 -16.91 -8.37 0.52
N LYS A 244 -16.48 -9.46 1.17
CA LYS A 244 -16.59 -10.81 0.59
C LYS A 244 -18.04 -11.22 0.30
N PRO A 245 -19.02 -11.03 1.20
CA PRO A 245 -20.42 -11.33 0.90
C PRO A 245 -20.95 -10.55 -0.32
N ARG A 246 -20.55 -9.30 -0.49
CA ARG A 246 -20.92 -8.51 -1.66
C ARG A 246 -20.30 -9.04 -2.94
N VAL A 247 -19.00 -9.40 -2.91
CA VAL A 247 -18.30 -10.02 -4.05
C VAL A 247 -18.97 -11.35 -4.43
N ASP A 248 -19.29 -12.20 -3.45
CA ASP A 248 -19.90 -13.50 -3.70
C ASP A 248 -21.35 -13.39 -4.25
N MET A 249 -22.06 -12.31 -3.90
CA MET A 249 -23.39 -12.03 -4.40
C MET A 249 -23.36 -11.48 -5.85
N GLU A 250 -22.40 -10.59 -6.16
CA GLU A 250 -22.36 -9.90 -7.45
C GLU A 250 -21.60 -10.68 -8.54
N PHE A 251 -20.71 -11.61 -8.14
CA PHE A 251 -19.87 -12.35 -9.08
C PHE A 251 -20.00 -13.86 -8.92
N ARG A 252 -19.59 -14.59 -9.95
CA ARG A 252 -19.61 -16.06 -9.96
C ARG A 252 -18.39 -16.64 -9.25
N THR A 253 -18.41 -16.57 -7.94
CA THR A 253 -17.31 -17.04 -7.07
C THR A 253 -17.48 -18.48 -6.62
N LEU A 254 -16.36 -19.14 -6.32
CA LEU A 254 -16.28 -20.32 -5.47
C LEU A 254 -16.03 -19.81 -4.04
N THR A 255 -16.98 -20.04 -3.13
CA THR A 255 -17.06 -19.32 -1.84
C THR A 255 -16.27 -19.96 -0.69
N GLY A 256 -15.82 -21.22 -0.83
CA GLY A 256 -15.09 -21.93 0.22
C GLY A 256 -13.67 -21.40 0.45
N PRO A 257 -13.09 -21.63 1.65
CA PRO A 257 -11.75 -21.14 1.98
C PRO A 257 -10.67 -21.67 1.02
N GLU A 258 -10.81 -22.89 0.53
CA GLU A 258 -9.90 -23.50 -0.45
C GLU A 258 -9.86 -22.77 -1.79
N ASN A 259 -10.87 -21.93 -2.06
CA ASN A 259 -10.99 -21.11 -3.28
C ASN A 259 -10.81 -19.61 -3.00
N THR A 260 -10.52 -19.23 -1.76
CA THR A 260 -10.36 -17.84 -1.33
C THR A 260 -8.94 -17.62 -0.85
N ALA A 261 -8.18 -16.84 -1.62
CA ALA A 261 -6.80 -16.49 -1.32
C ALA A 261 -6.68 -15.00 -0.98
N VAL A 262 -5.68 -14.64 -0.19
CA VAL A 262 -5.30 -13.26 0.10
C VAL A 262 -3.84 -13.04 -0.27
N MET A 263 -3.50 -11.83 -0.72
CA MET A 263 -2.13 -11.51 -1.11
C MET A 263 -1.79 -10.04 -0.88
N GLY A 264 -0.53 -9.79 -0.55
CA GLY A 264 0.02 -8.45 -0.43
C GLY A 264 1.52 -8.45 -0.23
N ALA A 265 2.13 -7.26 -0.19
CA ALA A 265 3.55 -7.11 0.10
C ALA A 265 3.79 -6.30 1.37
N SER A 266 4.95 -6.51 1.99
CA SER A 266 5.36 -5.77 3.19
C SER A 266 4.33 -5.93 4.33
N MET A 267 3.74 -4.82 4.80
CA MET A 267 2.62 -4.83 5.74
C MET A 267 1.39 -5.57 5.17
N GLY A 268 1.14 -5.48 3.85
CA GLY A 268 0.07 -6.26 3.19
C GLY A 268 0.34 -7.76 3.21
N GLY A 269 1.60 -8.19 3.12
CA GLY A 269 1.99 -9.58 3.34
C GLY A 269 1.77 -10.04 4.79
N LEU A 270 2.04 -9.17 5.75
CA LEU A 270 1.78 -9.44 7.17
C LEU A 270 0.28 -9.56 7.47
N LEU A 271 -0.53 -8.66 6.90
CA LEU A 271 -1.99 -8.75 6.98
C LEU A 271 -2.53 -10.04 6.32
N SER A 272 -1.99 -10.42 5.15
CA SER A 272 -2.37 -11.68 4.48
C SER A 272 -2.08 -12.90 5.35
N PHE A 273 -0.92 -12.92 6.01
CA PHE A 273 -0.58 -13.96 6.99
C PHE A 273 -1.56 -13.98 8.16
N PHE A 274 -1.89 -12.81 8.73
CA PHE A 274 -2.87 -12.69 9.80
C PHE A 274 -4.23 -13.26 9.39
N LEU A 275 -4.74 -12.87 8.23
CA LEU A 275 -6.05 -13.29 7.75
C LEU A 275 -6.17 -14.82 7.62
N VAL A 276 -5.20 -15.50 7.02
CA VAL A 276 -5.27 -16.97 6.88
C VAL A 276 -4.99 -17.70 8.18
N THR A 277 -4.29 -17.08 9.12
CA THR A 277 -3.94 -17.71 10.40
C THR A 277 -5.09 -17.61 11.41
N TYR A 278 -5.78 -16.48 11.43
CA TYR A 278 -6.86 -16.21 12.39
C TYR A 278 -8.26 -16.42 11.82
N HIS A 279 -8.41 -16.46 10.48
CA HIS A 279 -9.68 -16.68 9.78
C HIS A 279 -9.58 -17.79 8.72
N PRO A 280 -9.09 -18.99 9.09
CA PRO A 280 -8.90 -20.10 8.15
C PRO A 280 -10.22 -20.63 7.57
N GLU A 281 -11.34 -20.36 8.23
CA GLU A 281 -12.69 -20.68 7.76
C GLU A 281 -13.12 -19.86 6.54
N VAL A 282 -12.42 -18.75 6.26
CA VAL A 282 -12.69 -17.86 5.13
C VAL A 282 -11.57 -17.89 4.11
N PHE A 283 -10.32 -17.86 4.55
CA PHE A 283 -9.13 -17.74 3.70
C PHE A 283 -8.23 -18.98 3.84
N GLY A 284 -8.11 -19.77 2.77
CA GLY A 284 -7.36 -21.02 2.78
C GLY A 284 -5.90 -20.89 2.35
N SER A 285 -5.50 -19.77 1.74
CA SER A 285 -4.11 -19.57 1.32
C SER A 285 -3.71 -18.12 1.23
N CYS A 286 -2.40 -17.84 1.43
CA CYS A 286 -1.86 -16.49 1.26
C CYS A 286 -0.61 -16.43 0.39
N GLY A 287 -0.47 -15.27 -0.31
CA GLY A 287 0.73 -14.83 -1.00
C GLY A 287 1.37 -13.65 -0.25
N CYS A 288 2.31 -13.93 0.64
CA CYS A 288 2.91 -12.92 1.53
C CYS A 288 4.29 -12.52 1.00
N MET A 289 4.32 -11.48 0.15
CA MET A 289 5.57 -11.01 -0.50
C MET A 289 6.32 -10.03 0.40
N SER A 290 7.64 -10.14 0.44
CA SER A 290 8.49 -9.27 1.28
C SER A 290 7.88 -9.02 2.67
N THR A 291 7.40 -10.07 3.33
CA THR A 291 6.56 -9.99 4.53
C THR A 291 7.26 -9.24 5.66
N HIS A 292 6.61 -8.18 6.15
CA HIS A 292 7.23 -7.32 7.19
C HIS A 292 7.17 -7.93 8.60
N PHE A 293 7.65 -9.15 8.77
CA PHE A 293 7.78 -9.83 10.07
C PHE A 293 8.68 -9.11 11.10
N PRO A 294 9.68 -8.28 10.71
CA PRO A 294 10.46 -7.51 11.68
C PRO A 294 9.69 -6.40 12.44
N LEU A 295 8.38 -6.25 12.20
CA LEU A 295 7.58 -5.25 12.90
C LEU A 295 7.66 -5.39 14.42
N SER A 296 7.92 -4.29 15.13
CA SER A 296 8.10 -4.22 16.57
C SER A 296 7.65 -2.86 17.10
N GLU A 297 7.54 -2.68 18.42
CA GLU A 297 7.17 -1.39 19.03
C GLU A 297 8.07 -0.24 18.54
N ALA A 298 9.37 -0.48 18.48
CA ALA A 298 10.33 0.52 18.03
C ALA A 298 10.18 0.90 16.55
N VAL A 299 9.69 -0.01 15.72
CA VAL A 299 9.45 0.22 14.28
C VAL A 299 8.12 0.93 14.04
N MET A 300 7.09 0.62 14.84
CA MET A 300 5.77 1.26 14.74
C MET A 300 5.74 2.72 15.19
N GLY A 301 6.78 3.22 15.83
CA GLY A 301 6.80 4.60 16.33
C GLY A 301 5.82 4.86 17.47
N THR A 302 5.30 3.83 18.14
CA THR A 302 4.33 3.92 19.26
C THR A 302 4.96 4.41 20.57
N GLY A 303 6.21 4.89 20.54
CA GLY A 303 6.97 5.33 21.71
C GLY A 303 7.61 4.19 22.51
N GLY A 304 7.33 2.94 22.17
CA GLY A 304 7.97 1.77 22.73
C GLY A 304 9.43 1.60 22.24
N ARG A 305 10.27 1.00 23.10
CA ARG A 305 11.69 0.79 22.79
C ARG A 305 12.04 -0.66 22.47
N ASP A 306 11.08 -1.58 22.64
CA ASP A 306 11.31 -2.98 22.38
C ASP A 306 11.46 -3.22 20.86
N ARG A 307 12.55 -3.89 20.51
CA ARG A 307 12.91 -4.25 19.13
C ARG A 307 12.60 -5.71 18.81
N THR A 308 11.99 -6.44 19.75
CA THR A 308 11.59 -7.83 19.50
C THR A 308 10.45 -7.85 18.49
N PRO A 309 10.60 -8.49 17.34
CA PRO A 309 9.50 -8.63 16.39
C PRO A 309 8.27 -9.25 17.04
N TYR A 310 7.11 -8.65 16.81
CA TYR A 310 5.86 -9.14 17.39
C TYR A 310 5.57 -10.59 17.03
N ILE A 311 5.85 -11.01 15.79
CA ILE A 311 5.65 -12.39 15.36
C ILE A 311 6.44 -13.41 16.20
N LEU A 312 7.62 -13.06 16.72
CA LEU A 312 8.39 -13.95 17.58
C LEU A 312 7.73 -14.12 18.94
N ARG A 313 7.11 -13.05 19.48
CA ARG A 313 6.32 -13.13 20.70
C ARG A 313 5.09 -14.02 20.51
N ASP A 314 4.40 -13.91 19.37
CA ASP A 314 3.22 -14.73 19.08
C ASP A 314 3.60 -16.20 18.96
N ILE A 315 4.71 -16.52 18.30
CA ILE A 315 5.25 -17.89 18.22
C ILE A 315 5.61 -18.42 19.60
N ASP A 316 6.26 -17.62 20.44
CA ASP A 316 6.62 -17.99 21.81
C ASP A 316 5.39 -18.15 22.73
N ASN A 317 4.25 -17.53 22.36
CA ASN A 317 2.94 -17.62 23.02
C ASN A 317 2.00 -18.64 22.35
N ASP A 318 2.55 -19.71 21.79
CA ASP A 318 1.81 -20.84 21.22
C ASP A 318 0.88 -20.49 20.05
N LEU A 319 1.29 -19.55 19.16
CA LEU A 319 0.59 -19.32 17.91
C LEU A 319 0.39 -20.64 17.15
N ALA A 320 -0.85 -20.97 16.81
CA ALA A 320 -1.17 -22.18 16.06
C ALA A 320 -1.17 -21.93 14.54
N ALA A 321 -0.65 -22.88 13.76
CA ALA A 321 -0.78 -22.90 12.31
C ALA A 321 -2.02 -23.74 11.91
N PRO A 322 -3.12 -23.12 11.43
CA PRO A 322 -4.35 -23.82 11.11
C PRO A 322 -4.17 -24.95 10.10
N ALA A 323 -4.90 -26.06 10.30
CA ALA A 323 -4.92 -27.15 9.33
C ALA A 323 -5.51 -26.70 7.99
N GLY A 324 -5.02 -27.24 6.87
CA GLY A 324 -5.51 -26.93 5.52
C GLY A 324 -5.05 -25.60 4.95
N VAL A 325 -4.54 -24.68 5.77
CA VAL A 325 -4.04 -23.38 5.30
C VAL A 325 -2.67 -23.55 4.63
N ARG A 326 -2.48 -22.83 3.50
CA ARG A 326 -1.25 -22.82 2.72
C ARG A 326 -0.63 -21.43 2.71
N TYR A 327 0.72 -21.35 2.81
CA TYR A 327 1.44 -20.09 2.96
C TYR A 327 2.55 -19.96 1.90
N TRP A 328 2.54 -18.87 1.16
CA TRP A 328 3.69 -18.43 0.40
C TRP A 328 4.34 -17.25 1.11
N PHE A 329 5.63 -17.35 1.38
CA PHE A 329 6.44 -16.24 1.87
C PHE A 329 7.62 -16.02 0.96
N ASP A 330 7.98 -14.76 0.75
CA ASP A 330 9.24 -14.43 0.12
C ASP A 330 9.86 -13.16 0.68
N TYR A 331 11.10 -12.92 0.32
CA TYR A 331 11.80 -11.68 0.59
C TYR A 331 12.98 -11.49 -0.38
N GLY A 332 13.38 -10.22 -0.59
CA GLY A 332 14.54 -9.85 -1.37
C GLY A 332 15.86 -10.00 -0.60
N GLY A 333 16.95 -9.69 -1.26
CA GLY A 333 18.28 -9.66 -0.64
C GLY A 333 18.86 -8.26 -0.50
N LYS A 334 18.13 -7.22 -0.88
CA LYS A 334 18.58 -5.83 -0.89
C LYS A 334 17.63 -4.93 -0.11
N GLY A 335 18.07 -3.69 0.14
CA GLY A 335 17.27 -2.68 0.83
C GLY A 335 16.74 -3.18 2.17
N LEU A 336 15.47 -2.90 2.45
CA LEU A 336 14.79 -3.30 3.68
C LEU A 336 14.75 -4.83 3.84
N ASP A 337 14.53 -5.57 2.74
CA ASP A 337 14.43 -7.03 2.72
C ASP A 337 15.72 -7.74 3.15
N ALA A 338 16.87 -7.09 3.03
CA ALA A 338 18.15 -7.69 3.41
C ALA A 338 18.17 -8.16 4.89
N SER A 339 17.37 -7.52 5.74
CA SER A 339 17.26 -7.84 7.17
C SER A 339 16.24 -8.93 7.49
N TYR A 340 15.39 -9.38 6.54
CA TYR A 340 14.22 -10.22 6.80
C TYR A 340 14.52 -11.70 7.05
N GLY A 341 15.71 -12.17 6.64
CA GLY A 341 16.04 -13.59 6.68
C GLY A 341 15.94 -14.25 8.06
N LYS A 342 16.24 -13.51 9.14
CA LYS A 342 16.19 -14.04 10.51
C LYS A 342 14.74 -14.34 10.95
N THR A 343 13.81 -13.43 10.70
CA THR A 343 12.40 -13.60 11.08
C THR A 343 11.71 -14.63 10.18
N HIS A 344 12.00 -14.65 8.87
CA HIS A 344 11.49 -15.68 7.97
C HIS A 344 11.98 -17.08 8.36
N LYS A 345 13.23 -17.20 8.82
CA LYS A 345 13.73 -18.48 9.35
C LYS A 345 12.96 -18.91 10.59
N ALA A 346 12.66 -18.02 11.52
CA ALA A 346 11.89 -18.33 12.71
C ALA A 346 10.46 -18.80 12.35
N VAL A 347 9.81 -18.12 11.40
CA VAL A 347 8.49 -18.53 10.88
C VAL A 347 8.57 -19.91 10.20
N ARG A 348 9.64 -20.19 9.44
CA ARG A 348 9.86 -21.53 8.86
C ARG A 348 9.95 -22.61 9.92
N ASP A 349 10.80 -22.36 10.93
CA ASP A 349 11.03 -23.33 12.01
C ASP A 349 9.72 -23.57 12.80
N TRP A 350 8.92 -22.51 13.04
CA TRP A 350 7.60 -22.61 13.64
C TRP A 350 6.64 -23.46 12.80
N LEU A 351 6.51 -23.23 11.50
CA LEU A 351 5.62 -24.01 10.62
C LEU A 351 6.00 -25.49 10.61
N LEU A 352 7.30 -25.80 10.55
CA LEU A 352 7.79 -27.18 10.65
C LEU A 352 7.44 -27.83 12.01
N ALA A 353 7.58 -27.08 13.10
CA ALA A 353 7.21 -27.56 14.44
C ALA A 353 5.69 -27.80 14.58
N GLN A 354 4.87 -27.06 13.82
CA GLN A 354 3.41 -27.26 13.71
C GLN A 354 3.02 -28.40 12.74
N GLY A 355 3.99 -29.16 12.21
CA GLY A 355 3.76 -30.28 11.31
C GLY A 355 3.47 -29.92 9.86
N LYS A 356 3.65 -28.66 9.46
CA LYS A 356 3.51 -28.23 8.06
C LYS A 356 4.67 -28.73 7.21
N VAL A 357 4.39 -29.07 5.96
CA VAL A 357 5.36 -29.62 5.01
C VAL A 357 5.82 -28.54 4.04
N GLU A 358 7.14 -28.26 4.01
CA GLU A 358 7.71 -27.29 3.11
C GLU A 358 7.56 -27.74 1.64
N ASN A 359 7.31 -26.79 0.74
CA ASN A 359 6.96 -26.97 -0.67
C ASN A 359 5.59 -27.67 -0.94
N THR A 360 4.82 -27.96 0.11
CA THR A 360 3.44 -28.46 0.02
C THR A 360 2.48 -27.49 0.73
N ASP A 361 2.62 -27.36 2.05
CA ASP A 361 1.77 -26.48 2.84
C ASP A 361 2.31 -25.05 2.88
N PHE A 362 3.62 -24.90 2.78
CA PHE A 362 4.23 -23.57 2.73
C PHE A 362 5.49 -23.54 1.86
N VAL A 363 5.80 -22.34 1.38
CA VAL A 363 7.06 -22.01 0.69
C VAL A 363 7.66 -20.77 1.33
N ILE A 364 8.99 -20.77 1.54
CA ILE A 364 9.75 -19.56 1.89
C ILE A 364 10.87 -19.41 0.87
N ARG A 365 10.87 -18.29 0.10
CA ARG A 365 11.84 -18.07 -0.98
C ARG A 365 12.58 -16.76 -0.84
N LYS A 366 13.91 -16.81 -0.94
CA LYS A 366 14.77 -15.61 -1.01
C LYS A 366 15.11 -15.28 -2.46
N TYR A 367 14.88 -14.05 -2.88
CA TYR A 367 15.30 -13.49 -4.16
C TYR A 367 16.49 -12.54 -3.94
N ALA A 368 17.71 -13.09 -4.00
CA ALA A 368 18.93 -12.42 -3.55
C ALA A 368 19.22 -11.07 -4.22
N LYS A 369 18.73 -10.84 -5.45
CA LYS A 369 18.93 -9.61 -6.21
C LYS A 369 17.79 -8.62 -6.13
N ALA A 370 16.65 -9.01 -5.55
CA ALA A 370 15.44 -8.21 -5.43
C ALA A 370 15.52 -7.23 -4.25
N ASP A 371 14.86 -6.10 -4.41
CA ASP A 371 14.69 -5.05 -3.41
C ASP A 371 13.25 -5.01 -2.89
N HIS A 372 12.98 -4.15 -1.91
CA HIS A 372 11.67 -3.93 -1.30
C HIS A 372 10.87 -2.89 -2.10
N ASN A 373 10.43 -3.25 -3.31
CA ASN A 373 9.66 -2.35 -4.18
C ASN A 373 8.81 -3.09 -5.22
N GLU A 374 7.91 -2.34 -5.85
CA GLU A 374 6.92 -2.83 -6.82
C GLU A 374 7.59 -3.51 -8.02
N SER A 375 8.65 -2.95 -8.57
CA SER A 375 9.38 -3.57 -9.68
C SER A 375 9.90 -4.97 -9.35
N SER A 376 10.39 -5.13 -8.12
CA SER A 376 10.88 -6.42 -7.63
C SER A 376 9.73 -7.39 -7.34
N TRP A 377 8.58 -6.91 -6.86
CA TRP A 377 7.38 -7.74 -6.65
C TRP A 377 6.77 -8.17 -7.98
N ARG A 378 6.60 -7.25 -8.93
CA ARG A 378 6.16 -7.55 -10.31
C ARG A 378 7.03 -8.64 -10.95
N ALA A 379 8.34 -8.54 -10.83
CA ALA A 379 9.28 -9.48 -11.46
C ALA A 379 9.18 -10.92 -10.96
N ARG A 380 8.60 -11.16 -9.78
CA ARG A 380 8.46 -12.49 -9.16
C ARG A 380 7.03 -12.92 -8.86
N LEU A 381 6.05 -12.14 -9.31
CA LEU A 381 4.63 -12.36 -9.07
C LEU A 381 4.11 -13.73 -9.54
N ASP A 382 4.70 -14.27 -10.60
CA ASP A 382 4.34 -15.58 -11.14
C ASP A 382 4.45 -16.71 -10.10
N ASP A 383 5.45 -16.64 -9.23
CA ASP A 383 5.72 -17.71 -8.29
C ASP A 383 4.63 -17.88 -7.22
N PRO A 384 4.21 -16.82 -6.49
CA PRO A 384 3.08 -16.93 -5.58
C PRO A 384 1.76 -17.25 -6.30
N LEU A 385 1.50 -16.71 -7.50
CA LEU A 385 0.29 -17.04 -8.25
C LEU A 385 0.23 -18.53 -8.64
N ARG A 386 1.36 -19.13 -9.04
CA ARG A 386 1.47 -20.58 -9.27
C ARG A 386 1.19 -21.37 -8.00
N PHE A 387 1.72 -20.95 -6.87
CA PHE A 387 1.47 -21.61 -5.59
C PHE A 387 0.00 -21.56 -5.20
N LEU A 388 -0.67 -20.42 -5.39
CA LEU A 388 -2.06 -20.22 -5.00
C LEU A 388 -3.05 -20.98 -5.93
N PHE A 389 -2.83 -20.96 -7.24
CA PHE A 389 -3.84 -21.34 -8.25
C PHE A 389 -3.38 -22.43 -9.23
N ALA A 390 -2.31 -23.18 -8.92
CA ALA A 390 -1.86 -24.27 -9.79
C ALA A 390 -3.00 -25.19 -10.19
N VAL A 391 -3.08 -25.51 -11.48
CA VAL A 391 -4.01 -26.52 -11.99
C VAL A 391 -3.63 -27.87 -11.38
N GLN A 392 -4.51 -28.47 -10.61
CA GLN A 392 -4.32 -29.86 -10.14
C GLN A 392 -4.37 -30.79 -11.35
N ARG A 393 -3.28 -31.49 -11.60
CA ARG A 393 -3.16 -32.50 -12.66
C ARG A 393 -3.62 -33.86 -12.17
#